data_2534746d77abf97bdde18b7aa9641590
#
_entry.id   2534746d77abf97bdde18b7aa9641590
#
_cell.length_a   1.000
_cell.length_b   1.000
_cell.length_c   1.000
_cell.angle_alpha   90.00
_cell.angle_beta   90.00
_cell.angle_gamma   90.00
#
_symmetry.space_group_name_H-M   'P 1'
#
loop_
_entity.id
_entity.type
_entity.pdbx_description
1 polymer ?
#
loop_
_entity_poly.entity_id
_entity_poly.type
_entity_poly.pdbx_seq_one_letter_code
_entity_poly.pdbx_strand_id
1 'polypeptide(L)'
;MNLTFPDEQSLTRFAADFALALKPGDCVLLRGDLGAGKTTFARAAIRALAGDADNRIEVPSPTFTLVQTYDLRLPVSHLDLYRIADPDELDELGLIEALAEGVAFVEWPERAESHLPANSISLTLTESPESGDSRLLAVSAPEAFMARLERSLAMRSFLADNGWGGGFRRFLLGDASTRAYETVERDGDIAILMNAPKQPDGPPVRDGKPYSQIAHLAEDVVPFVAIAGWLRSEGFAAPDILGQDLDQGFLLVENLGTEGVLDQDGKPDPERYGVAIDCLAALHARDLPGPLAVGDRLHHVPAYDPRAMQIEVELLTDWYLPWRRGASVPDEERQAYLELWRALFERLESAEEALVLRDYHSPNLIWRPQKIGLDRLGIID
;
A
#
# COMPACT_ATOMS: atom_id res chain seq x y z
N MET A 1 -8.45 -7.30 22.17
CA MET A 1 -8.75 -5.83 22.17
C MET A 1 -10.23 -5.66 22.47
N ASN A 2 -10.61 -4.68 23.31
CA ASN A 2 -12.02 -4.36 23.59
C ASN A 2 -12.28 -2.91 23.21
N LEU A 3 -13.36 -2.68 22.48
CA LEU A 3 -13.71 -1.37 21.91
C LEU A 3 -15.19 -1.06 22.23
N THR A 4 -15.50 0.22 22.38
CA THR A 4 -16.86 0.71 22.55
C THR A 4 -17.19 1.68 21.42
N PHE A 5 -18.30 1.45 20.74
CA PHE A 5 -18.80 2.30 19.67
C PHE A 5 -20.11 2.97 20.12
N PRO A 6 -20.17 4.30 20.16
CA PRO A 6 -21.36 5.01 20.64
C PRO A 6 -22.54 4.89 19.67
N ASP A 7 -22.28 4.61 18.41
CA ASP A 7 -23.26 4.56 17.32
C ASP A 7 -22.84 3.62 16.18
N GLU A 8 -23.75 3.36 15.26
CA GLU A 8 -23.52 2.55 14.08
C GLU A 8 -22.46 3.14 13.15
N GLN A 9 -22.38 4.47 13.04
CA GLN A 9 -21.41 5.14 12.16
C GLN A 9 -19.98 4.87 12.60
N SER A 10 -19.71 4.93 13.90
CA SER A 10 -18.38 4.63 14.45
C SER A 10 -18.00 3.15 14.28
N LEU A 11 -18.96 2.24 14.45
CA LEU A 11 -18.77 0.81 14.20
C LEU A 11 -18.48 0.54 12.71
N THR A 12 -19.23 1.14 11.79
CA THR A 12 -19.03 0.96 10.34
C THR A 12 -17.70 1.53 9.88
N ARG A 13 -17.25 2.65 10.43
CA ARG A 13 -15.93 3.20 10.16
C ARG A 13 -14.81 2.26 10.61
N PHE A 14 -14.93 1.73 11.81
CA PHE A 14 -13.98 0.72 12.31
C PHE A 14 -13.98 -0.53 11.44
N ALA A 15 -15.16 -1.02 11.01
CA ALA A 15 -15.26 -2.17 10.10
C ALA A 15 -14.58 -1.92 8.75
N ALA A 16 -14.62 -0.69 8.25
CA ALA A 16 -13.89 -0.30 7.04
C ALA A 16 -12.36 -0.33 7.24
N ASP A 17 -11.86 0.23 8.35
CA ASP A 17 -10.43 0.19 8.68
C ASP A 17 -9.93 -1.24 8.97
N PHE A 18 -10.76 -2.05 9.61
CA PHE A 18 -10.53 -3.48 9.85
C PHE A 18 -10.40 -4.24 8.53
N ALA A 19 -11.29 -3.97 7.57
CA ALA A 19 -11.30 -4.63 6.26
C ALA A 19 -10.01 -4.37 5.47
N LEU A 20 -9.41 -3.19 5.57
CA LEU A 20 -8.14 -2.85 4.92
C LEU A 20 -6.94 -3.62 5.52
N ALA A 21 -7.08 -4.19 6.72
CA ALA A 21 -6.07 -5.06 7.33
C ALA A 21 -6.17 -6.53 6.91
N LEU A 22 -7.24 -6.93 6.20
CA LEU A 22 -7.48 -8.31 5.77
C LEU A 22 -6.56 -8.72 4.61
N LYS A 23 -6.22 -10.02 4.61
CA LYS A 23 -5.44 -10.68 3.54
C LYS A 23 -6.10 -12.01 3.16
N PRO A 24 -5.78 -12.58 1.99
CA PRO A 24 -6.22 -13.93 1.65
C PRO A 24 -5.92 -14.92 2.78
N GLY A 25 -6.86 -15.80 3.09
CA GLY A 25 -6.82 -16.77 4.18
C GLY A 25 -7.39 -16.30 5.52
N ASP A 26 -7.71 -15.01 5.67
CA ASP A 26 -8.33 -14.51 6.90
C ASP A 26 -9.81 -14.93 6.97
N CYS A 27 -10.19 -15.65 8.03
CA CYS A 27 -11.56 -16.05 8.35
C CYS A 27 -12.06 -15.22 9.56
N VAL A 28 -13.11 -14.44 9.37
CA VAL A 28 -13.68 -13.53 10.38
C VAL A 28 -14.96 -14.11 10.93
N LEU A 29 -14.97 -14.48 12.22
CA LEU A 29 -16.09 -15.07 12.93
C LEU A 29 -16.85 -13.96 13.69
N LEU A 30 -18.11 -13.75 13.31
CA LEU A 30 -18.98 -12.72 13.86
C LEU A 30 -19.94 -13.34 14.88
N ARG A 31 -19.69 -13.09 16.16
CA ARG A 31 -20.46 -13.61 17.30
C ARG A 31 -21.33 -12.52 17.89
N GLY A 32 -22.41 -12.93 18.54
CA GLY A 32 -23.34 -12.05 19.25
C GLY A 32 -24.79 -12.36 18.94
N ASP A 33 -25.69 -11.85 19.75
CA ASP A 33 -27.14 -12.09 19.66
C ASP A 33 -27.75 -11.52 18.36
N LEU A 34 -29.01 -11.86 18.13
CA LEU A 34 -29.81 -11.27 17.05
C LEU A 34 -29.90 -9.75 17.27
N GLY A 35 -29.60 -8.97 16.23
CA GLY A 35 -29.57 -7.50 16.32
C GLY A 35 -28.26 -6.88 16.85
N ALA A 36 -27.28 -7.68 17.28
CA ALA A 36 -26.01 -7.17 17.82
C ALA A 36 -25.16 -6.37 16.82
N GLY A 37 -25.45 -6.46 15.51
CA GLY A 37 -24.74 -5.71 14.47
C GLY A 37 -23.77 -6.53 13.60
N LYS A 38 -23.80 -7.86 13.66
CA LYS A 38 -22.93 -8.75 12.87
C LYS A 38 -22.98 -8.45 11.36
N THR A 39 -24.19 -8.47 10.79
CA THR A 39 -24.40 -8.16 9.37
C THR A 39 -24.05 -6.70 9.03
N THR A 40 -24.29 -5.76 9.96
CA THR A 40 -23.87 -4.35 9.78
C THR A 40 -22.35 -4.24 9.66
N PHE A 41 -21.62 -4.96 10.52
CA PHE A 41 -20.16 -5.03 10.46
C PHE A 41 -19.67 -5.65 9.14
N ALA A 42 -20.19 -6.85 8.79
CA ALA A 42 -19.82 -7.53 7.55
C ALA A 42 -20.10 -6.65 6.32
N ARG A 43 -21.28 -6.02 6.27
CA ARG A 43 -21.67 -5.09 5.18
C ARG A 43 -20.70 -3.94 5.02
N ALA A 44 -20.34 -3.27 6.11
CA ALA A 44 -19.41 -2.16 6.08
C ALA A 44 -18.01 -2.60 5.63
N ALA A 45 -17.51 -3.73 6.11
CA ALA A 45 -16.24 -4.31 5.71
C ALA A 45 -16.21 -4.68 4.21
N ILE A 46 -17.26 -5.35 3.70
CA ILE A 46 -17.38 -5.74 2.29
C ILE A 46 -17.42 -4.52 1.39
N ARG A 47 -18.18 -3.46 1.75
CA ARG A 47 -18.22 -2.20 1.00
C ARG A 47 -16.87 -1.49 0.98
N ALA A 48 -16.13 -1.51 2.07
CA ALA A 48 -14.79 -0.96 2.12
C ALA A 48 -13.82 -1.72 1.20
N LEU A 49 -13.87 -3.06 1.18
CA LEU A 49 -13.08 -3.88 0.26
C LEU A 49 -13.43 -3.64 -1.21
N ALA A 50 -14.68 -3.33 -1.49
CA ALA A 50 -15.17 -2.94 -2.82
C ALA A 50 -14.79 -1.52 -3.22
N GLY A 51 -14.30 -0.69 -2.28
CA GLY A 51 -14.08 0.75 -2.52
C GLY A 51 -15.39 1.52 -2.72
N ASP A 52 -16.50 1.02 -2.18
CA ASP A 52 -17.85 1.57 -2.35
C ASP A 52 -18.20 2.62 -1.28
N ALA A 53 -17.70 3.84 -1.47
CA ALA A 53 -18.00 4.97 -0.57
C ALA A 53 -19.48 5.36 -0.56
N ASP A 54 -20.16 5.16 -1.67
CA ASP A 54 -21.56 5.62 -1.88
C ASP A 54 -22.59 4.56 -1.47
N ASN A 55 -22.16 3.43 -0.93
CA ASN A 55 -23.01 2.29 -0.52
C ASN A 55 -23.92 1.74 -1.65
N ARG A 56 -23.40 1.68 -2.88
CA ARG A 56 -24.13 1.19 -4.06
C ARG A 56 -24.25 -0.33 -4.08
N ILE A 57 -23.29 -1.03 -3.46
CA ILE A 57 -23.29 -2.49 -3.41
C ILE A 57 -24.28 -2.95 -2.34
N GLU A 58 -25.24 -3.76 -2.78
CA GLU A 58 -26.16 -4.42 -1.86
C GLU A 58 -25.46 -5.59 -1.17
N VAL A 59 -25.45 -5.56 0.15
CA VAL A 59 -24.91 -6.64 0.99
C VAL A 59 -26.00 -7.10 1.95
N PRO A 60 -26.90 -8.01 1.51
CA PRO A 60 -27.92 -8.59 2.37
C PRO A 60 -27.30 -9.58 3.37
N SER A 61 -28.03 -9.89 4.44
CA SER A 61 -27.70 -11.06 5.27
C SER A 61 -27.99 -12.33 4.50
N PRO A 62 -27.03 -13.28 4.41
CA PRO A 62 -27.22 -14.54 3.68
C PRO A 62 -27.99 -15.60 4.49
N THR A 63 -28.84 -15.21 5.43
CA THR A 63 -29.61 -16.12 6.31
C THR A 63 -30.44 -17.16 5.53
N PHE A 64 -30.85 -16.87 4.29
CA PHE A 64 -31.60 -17.79 3.46
C PHE A 64 -30.74 -18.53 2.44
N THR A 65 -29.74 -17.88 1.88
CA THR A 65 -28.84 -18.43 0.87
C THR A 65 -27.65 -19.17 1.47
N LEU A 66 -27.41 -19.02 2.78
CA LEU A 66 -26.30 -19.50 3.59
C LEU A 66 -24.95 -18.86 3.22
N VAL A 67 -24.71 -18.60 1.94
CA VAL A 67 -23.50 -17.96 1.45
C VAL A 67 -23.82 -16.93 0.36
N GLN A 68 -23.09 -15.82 0.38
CA GLN A 68 -23.07 -14.79 -0.66
C GLN A 68 -21.61 -14.44 -0.97
N THR A 69 -21.24 -14.53 -2.25
CA THR A 69 -19.87 -14.23 -2.71
C THR A 69 -19.80 -12.88 -3.41
N TYR A 70 -18.67 -12.21 -3.27
CA TYR A 70 -18.37 -10.93 -3.89
C TYR A 70 -17.02 -11.04 -4.59
N ASP A 71 -17.02 -10.87 -5.91
CA ASP A 71 -15.82 -10.87 -6.73
C ASP A 71 -15.21 -9.45 -6.69
N LEU A 72 -14.33 -9.25 -5.71
CA LEU A 72 -13.65 -8.00 -5.44
C LEU A 72 -12.14 -8.19 -5.64
N ARG A 73 -11.35 -7.11 -5.55
CA ARG A 73 -9.89 -7.21 -5.51
C ARG A 73 -9.37 -8.26 -4.52
N LEU A 74 -9.98 -8.31 -3.36
CA LEU A 74 -9.87 -9.39 -2.39
C LEU A 74 -11.23 -10.11 -2.39
N PRO A 75 -11.35 -11.31 -2.95
CA PRO A 75 -12.61 -12.03 -2.98
C PRO A 75 -13.18 -12.24 -1.58
N VAL A 76 -14.50 -12.11 -1.45
CA VAL A 76 -15.17 -12.24 -0.15
C VAL A 76 -16.26 -13.26 -0.22
N SER A 77 -16.31 -14.18 0.75
CA SER A 77 -17.45 -15.04 1.04
C SER A 77 -18.10 -14.62 2.35
N HIS A 78 -19.39 -14.27 2.32
CA HIS A 78 -20.19 -13.94 3.47
C HIS A 78 -21.15 -15.08 3.78
N LEU A 79 -20.99 -15.72 4.93
CA LEU A 79 -21.74 -16.89 5.37
C LEU A 79 -22.59 -16.53 6.60
N ASP A 80 -23.79 -17.11 6.67
CA ASP A 80 -24.65 -17.03 7.87
C ASP A 80 -25.10 -18.45 8.24
N LEU A 81 -24.56 -18.96 9.35
CA LEU A 81 -24.76 -20.33 9.79
C LEU A 81 -25.98 -20.50 10.73
N TYR A 82 -26.78 -19.44 10.94
CA TYR A 82 -27.92 -19.49 11.85
C TYR A 82 -28.85 -20.67 11.61
N ARG A 83 -29.06 -21.07 10.34
CA ARG A 83 -29.99 -22.11 9.91
C ARG A 83 -29.35 -23.48 9.71
N ILE A 84 -28.04 -23.60 9.81
CA ILE A 84 -27.34 -24.90 9.70
C ILE A 84 -27.78 -25.77 10.88
N ALA A 85 -28.22 -27.00 10.52
CA ALA A 85 -28.65 -28.01 11.47
C ALA A 85 -27.52 -28.98 11.84
N ASP A 86 -26.66 -29.31 10.85
CA ASP A 86 -25.50 -30.18 11.00
C ASP A 86 -24.21 -29.38 10.64
N PRO A 87 -23.20 -29.37 11.54
CA PRO A 87 -21.91 -28.75 11.22
C PRO A 87 -21.24 -29.20 9.94
N ASP A 88 -21.46 -30.46 9.51
CA ASP A 88 -20.90 -31.02 8.28
C ASP A 88 -21.44 -30.32 7.00
N GLU A 89 -22.58 -29.62 7.08
CA GLU A 89 -23.09 -28.78 5.97
C GLU A 89 -22.15 -27.63 5.59
N LEU A 90 -21.27 -27.19 6.52
CA LEU A 90 -20.30 -26.13 6.25
C LEU A 90 -19.30 -26.55 5.17
N ASP A 91 -18.92 -27.82 5.09
CA ASP A 91 -17.96 -28.32 4.11
C ASP A 91 -18.52 -28.19 2.68
N GLU A 92 -19.86 -28.24 2.51
CA GLU A 92 -20.52 -28.07 1.22
C GLU A 92 -20.61 -26.60 0.78
N LEU A 93 -20.40 -25.64 1.72
CA LEU A 93 -20.45 -24.20 1.41
C LEU A 93 -19.12 -23.65 0.83
N GLY A 94 -18.08 -24.47 0.69
CA GLY A 94 -16.83 -24.10 0.03
C GLY A 94 -15.98 -23.09 0.79
N LEU A 95 -16.04 -23.08 2.12
CA LEU A 95 -15.28 -22.12 2.97
C LEU A 95 -13.76 -22.24 2.75
N ILE A 96 -13.23 -23.45 2.67
CA ILE A 96 -11.78 -23.69 2.53
C ILE A 96 -11.27 -23.18 1.18
N GLU A 97 -12.01 -23.45 0.11
CA GLU A 97 -11.71 -22.97 -1.24
C GLU A 97 -11.77 -21.45 -1.31
N ALA A 98 -12.77 -20.83 -0.68
CA ALA A 98 -12.91 -19.38 -0.61
C ALA A 98 -11.72 -18.71 0.10
N LEU A 99 -11.20 -19.33 1.15
CA LEU A 99 -10.06 -18.81 1.91
C LEU A 99 -8.72 -18.95 1.17
N ALA A 100 -8.61 -19.84 0.17
CA ALA A 100 -7.38 -20.00 -0.59
C ALA A 100 -6.95 -18.71 -1.34
N GLU A 101 -7.92 -17.94 -1.84
CA GLU A 101 -7.67 -16.73 -2.63
C GLU A 101 -8.31 -15.47 -2.03
N GLY A 102 -9.21 -15.62 -1.04
CA GLY A 102 -10.02 -14.55 -0.48
C GLY A 102 -10.14 -14.59 1.03
N VAL A 103 -11.17 -13.93 1.52
CA VAL A 103 -11.54 -13.86 2.95
C VAL A 103 -12.97 -14.30 3.15
N ALA A 104 -13.28 -14.75 4.37
CA ALA A 104 -14.63 -15.12 4.73
C ALA A 104 -15.11 -14.34 5.97
N PHE A 105 -16.36 -13.88 5.92
CA PHE A 105 -17.13 -13.43 7.09
C PHE A 105 -18.15 -14.48 7.43
N VAL A 106 -18.13 -14.99 8.67
CA VAL A 106 -19.01 -16.08 9.12
C VAL A 106 -19.84 -15.58 10.30
N GLU A 107 -21.14 -15.38 10.09
CA GLU A 107 -22.10 -15.11 11.16
C GLU A 107 -22.56 -16.41 11.82
N TRP A 108 -22.81 -16.40 13.13
CA TRP A 108 -23.24 -17.55 13.93
C TRP A 108 -22.24 -18.73 13.89
N PRO A 109 -20.93 -18.48 14.07
CA PRO A 109 -19.90 -19.50 13.93
C PRO A 109 -20.04 -20.64 14.95
N GLU A 110 -20.73 -20.45 16.07
CA GLU A 110 -21.01 -21.46 17.08
C GLU A 110 -21.82 -22.65 16.57
N ARG A 111 -22.45 -22.53 15.39
CA ARG A 111 -23.22 -23.61 14.76
C ARG A 111 -22.32 -24.68 14.14
N ALA A 112 -21.06 -24.32 13.77
CA ALA A 112 -20.11 -25.22 13.14
C ALA A 112 -18.68 -25.00 13.66
N GLU A 113 -18.52 -24.70 14.93
CA GLU A 113 -17.24 -24.30 15.55
C GLU A 113 -16.08 -25.29 15.25
N SER A 114 -16.35 -26.58 15.23
CA SER A 114 -15.34 -27.63 14.99
C SER A 114 -14.82 -27.69 13.55
N HIS A 115 -15.50 -27.05 12.57
CA HIS A 115 -15.18 -27.05 11.15
C HIS A 115 -14.51 -25.72 10.71
N LEU A 116 -14.42 -24.74 11.64
CA LEU A 116 -13.83 -23.45 11.35
C LEU A 116 -12.30 -23.47 11.53
N PRO A 117 -11.55 -22.68 10.74
CA PRO A 117 -10.09 -22.61 10.88
C PRO A 117 -9.66 -22.16 12.28
N ALA A 118 -8.68 -22.85 12.86
CA ALA A 118 -8.18 -22.55 14.20
C ALA A 118 -7.56 -21.14 14.34
N ASN A 119 -7.04 -20.59 13.22
CA ASN A 119 -6.42 -19.25 13.18
C ASN A 119 -7.41 -18.16 12.79
N SER A 120 -8.71 -18.34 13.05
CA SER A 120 -9.74 -17.37 12.73
C SER A 120 -9.67 -16.12 13.62
N ILE A 121 -10.17 -15.03 13.06
CA ILE A 121 -10.35 -13.74 13.73
C ILE A 121 -11.75 -13.73 14.36
N SER A 122 -11.86 -13.72 15.68
CA SER A 122 -13.15 -13.73 16.38
C SER A 122 -13.53 -12.33 16.82
N LEU A 123 -14.71 -11.88 16.39
CA LEU A 123 -15.35 -10.62 16.76
C LEU A 123 -16.63 -10.91 17.53
N THR A 124 -16.70 -10.48 18.80
CA THR A 124 -17.90 -10.64 19.61
C THR A 124 -18.55 -9.26 19.80
N LEU A 125 -19.75 -9.09 19.23
CA LEU A 125 -20.56 -7.89 19.32
C LEU A 125 -21.65 -8.08 20.38
N THR A 126 -21.75 -7.09 21.30
CA THR A 126 -22.81 -7.05 22.31
C THR A 126 -23.37 -5.64 22.40
N GLU A 127 -24.65 -5.54 22.78
CA GLU A 127 -25.23 -4.24 23.09
C GLU A 127 -24.62 -3.68 24.38
N SER A 128 -24.40 -2.38 24.40
CA SER A 128 -23.93 -1.73 25.61
C SER A 128 -25.08 -1.59 26.63
N PRO A 129 -24.84 -1.90 27.91
CA PRO A 129 -25.83 -1.68 28.96
C PRO A 129 -26.24 -0.20 29.13
N GLU A 130 -25.39 0.72 28.66
CA GLU A 130 -25.57 2.17 28.88
C GLU A 130 -26.45 2.84 27.82
N SER A 131 -26.53 2.29 26.63
CA SER A 131 -27.31 2.84 25.49
C SER A 131 -27.60 1.75 24.44
N GLY A 132 -28.87 1.65 24.03
CA GLY A 132 -29.28 0.70 22.99
C GLY A 132 -28.61 0.90 21.61
N ASP A 133 -28.12 2.10 21.32
CA ASP A 133 -27.41 2.42 20.07
C ASP A 133 -25.91 2.10 20.14
N SER A 134 -25.36 1.99 21.33
CA SER A 134 -23.94 1.72 21.57
C SER A 134 -23.64 0.22 21.48
N ARG A 135 -22.46 -0.12 20.95
CA ARG A 135 -21.98 -1.50 20.81
C ARG A 135 -20.63 -1.68 21.48
N LEU A 136 -20.46 -2.84 22.11
CA LEU A 136 -19.17 -3.33 22.58
C LEU A 136 -18.68 -4.38 21.61
N LEU A 137 -17.41 -4.30 21.25
CA LEU A 137 -16.75 -5.25 20.38
C LEU A 137 -15.49 -5.79 21.06
N ALA A 138 -15.46 -7.11 21.26
CA ALA A 138 -14.25 -7.83 21.65
C ALA A 138 -13.61 -8.46 20.40
N VAL A 139 -12.34 -8.16 20.17
CA VAL A 139 -11.52 -8.71 19.07
C VAL A 139 -10.50 -9.68 19.66
N SER A 140 -10.52 -10.93 19.19
CA SER A 140 -9.52 -11.96 19.48
C SER A 140 -9.02 -12.53 18.15
N ALA A 141 -7.72 -12.44 17.88
CA ALA A 141 -7.16 -12.81 16.59
C ALA A 141 -5.69 -13.21 16.73
N PRO A 142 -5.13 -13.89 15.72
CA PRO A 142 -3.69 -14.15 15.65
C PRO A 142 -2.87 -12.85 15.71
N GLU A 143 -1.69 -12.92 16.31
CA GLU A 143 -0.78 -11.77 16.48
C GLU A 143 -0.48 -11.06 15.14
N ALA A 144 -0.27 -11.83 14.08
CA ALA A 144 -0.01 -11.28 12.75
C ALA A 144 -1.17 -10.43 12.20
N PHE A 145 -2.42 -10.79 12.49
CA PHE A 145 -3.58 -9.96 12.15
C PHE A 145 -3.67 -8.74 13.05
N MET A 146 -3.47 -8.91 14.36
CA MET A 146 -3.52 -7.79 15.32
C MET A 146 -2.52 -6.70 14.93
N ALA A 147 -1.29 -7.07 14.55
CA ALA A 147 -0.29 -6.10 14.09
C ALA A 147 -0.76 -5.32 12.83
N ARG A 148 -1.41 -5.99 11.87
CA ARG A 148 -1.99 -5.32 10.69
C ARG A 148 -3.15 -4.38 11.06
N LEU A 149 -4.02 -4.81 11.97
CA LEU A 149 -5.13 -4.00 12.45
C LEU A 149 -4.64 -2.77 13.20
N GLU A 150 -3.70 -2.93 14.12
CA GLU A 150 -3.09 -1.82 14.87
C GLU A 150 -2.45 -0.81 13.91
N ARG A 151 -1.78 -1.28 12.86
CA ARG A 151 -1.21 -0.43 11.82
C ARG A 151 -2.29 0.33 11.04
N SER A 152 -3.42 -0.32 10.68
CA SER A 152 -4.55 0.33 10.01
C SER A 152 -5.20 1.41 10.90
N LEU A 153 -5.33 1.13 12.20
CA LEU A 153 -5.88 2.10 13.16
C LEU A 153 -4.90 3.27 13.41
N ALA A 154 -3.59 3.02 13.44
CA ALA A 154 -2.59 4.08 13.52
C ALA A 154 -2.66 5.03 12.30
N MET A 155 -2.86 4.49 11.09
CA MET A 155 -3.12 5.32 9.90
C MET A 155 -4.39 6.15 10.03
N ARG A 156 -5.47 5.61 10.63
CA ARG A 156 -6.69 6.38 10.90
C ARG A 156 -6.44 7.52 11.89
N SER A 157 -5.67 7.27 12.96
CA SER A 157 -5.27 8.31 13.91
C SER A 157 -4.46 9.41 13.23
N PHE A 158 -3.45 9.03 12.45
CA PHE A 158 -2.65 9.96 11.66
C PHE A 158 -3.50 10.83 10.73
N LEU A 159 -4.48 10.24 10.04
CA LEU A 159 -5.43 10.98 9.22
C LEU A 159 -6.27 11.96 10.06
N ALA A 160 -6.71 11.56 11.26
CA ALA A 160 -7.48 12.43 12.15
C ALA A 160 -6.66 13.64 12.61
N ASP A 161 -5.39 13.44 12.98
CA ASP A 161 -4.47 14.48 13.40
C ASP A 161 -4.19 15.50 12.28
N ASN A 162 -4.31 15.07 11.01
CA ASN A 162 -4.13 15.91 9.82
C ASN A 162 -5.46 16.39 9.19
N GLY A 163 -6.60 16.27 9.91
CA GLY A 163 -7.89 16.77 9.47
C GLY A 163 -8.62 15.85 8.47
N TRP A 164 -8.14 14.64 8.22
CA TRP A 164 -8.71 13.66 7.29
C TRP A 164 -9.36 12.45 7.96
N GLY A 165 -9.59 12.49 9.28
CA GLY A 165 -10.10 11.38 10.07
C GLY A 165 -11.47 10.84 9.63
N GLY A 166 -12.32 11.67 9.00
CA GLY A 166 -13.60 11.27 8.41
C GLY A 166 -13.50 10.69 7.00
N GLY A 167 -12.32 10.74 6.38
CA GLY A 167 -12.13 10.32 4.98
C GLY A 167 -12.36 8.83 4.76
N PHE A 168 -12.92 8.51 3.59
CA PHE A 168 -13.08 7.14 3.12
C PHE A 168 -11.79 6.65 2.50
N ARG A 169 -11.24 5.55 3.03
CA ARG A 169 -9.98 4.95 2.60
C ARG A 169 -10.25 3.85 1.57
N ARG A 170 -9.49 3.85 0.50
CA ARG A 170 -9.48 2.78 -0.51
C ARG A 170 -8.06 2.33 -0.78
N PHE A 171 -7.88 1.04 -0.91
CA PHE A 171 -6.62 0.49 -1.38
C PHE A 171 -6.28 1.04 -2.78
N LEU A 172 -5.06 1.55 -2.94
CA LEU A 172 -4.50 1.93 -4.22
C LEU A 172 -3.45 0.90 -4.60
N LEU A 173 -3.58 0.31 -5.79
CA LEU A 173 -2.60 -0.64 -6.29
C LEU A 173 -1.25 0.08 -6.48
N GLY A 174 -0.25 -0.34 -5.72
CA GLY A 174 1.12 0.12 -5.85
C GLY A 174 1.91 -0.74 -6.84
N ASP A 175 3.14 -0.34 -7.09
CA ASP A 175 4.12 -1.14 -7.81
C ASP A 175 4.73 -2.25 -6.90
N ALA A 176 5.83 -2.87 -7.34
CA ALA A 176 6.54 -3.91 -6.59
C ALA A 176 7.32 -3.40 -5.35
N SER A 177 7.09 -2.16 -4.91
CA SER A 177 7.78 -1.59 -3.76
C SER A 177 7.22 -2.12 -2.43
N THR A 178 7.97 -1.93 -1.35
CA THR A 178 7.52 -2.27 0.02
C THR A 178 6.54 -1.25 0.59
N ARG A 179 6.22 -0.20 -0.17
CA ARG A 179 5.28 0.85 0.19
C ARG A 179 3.86 0.43 -0.16
N ALA A 180 2.90 0.73 0.70
CA ALA A 180 1.49 0.55 0.43
C ALA A 180 0.82 1.92 0.31
N TYR A 181 -0.13 2.02 -0.60
CA TYR A 181 -0.83 3.28 -0.87
C TYR A 181 -2.34 3.10 -0.74
N GLU A 182 -2.99 4.14 -0.27
CA GLU A 182 -4.44 4.26 -0.25
C GLU A 182 -4.86 5.64 -0.78
N THR A 183 -5.99 5.71 -1.45
CA THR A 183 -6.68 6.99 -1.65
C THR A 183 -7.53 7.28 -0.43
N VAL A 184 -7.55 8.54 -0.01
CA VAL A 184 -8.43 9.02 1.06
C VAL A 184 -9.32 10.10 0.47
N GLU A 185 -10.63 9.85 0.46
CA GLU A 185 -11.63 10.78 -0.07
C GLU A 185 -12.39 11.45 1.09
N ARG A 186 -12.47 12.78 1.07
CA ARG A 186 -13.20 13.59 2.04
C ARG A 186 -13.81 14.82 1.36
N ASP A 187 -15.12 14.99 1.46
CA ASP A 187 -15.84 16.18 0.96
C ASP A 187 -15.59 16.50 -0.53
N GLY A 188 -15.26 15.48 -1.33
CA GLY A 188 -14.92 15.61 -2.75
C GLY A 188 -13.44 15.82 -3.03
N ASP A 189 -12.61 16.05 -2.01
CA ASP A 189 -11.17 16.09 -2.13
C ASP A 189 -10.58 14.67 -2.01
N ILE A 190 -9.51 14.40 -2.75
CA ILE A 190 -8.79 13.12 -2.72
C ILE A 190 -7.32 13.39 -2.42
N ALA A 191 -6.81 12.73 -1.38
CA ALA A 191 -5.40 12.67 -1.06
C ALA A 191 -4.87 11.23 -1.16
N ILE A 192 -3.55 11.07 -1.22
CA ILE A 192 -2.88 9.78 -1.20
C ILE A 192 -2.23 9.58 0.18
N LEU A 193 -2.60 8.49 0.85
CA LEU A 193 -1.95 8.01 2.06
C LEU A 193 -0.88 6.99 1.68
N MET A 194 0.36 7.30 1.98
CA MET A 194 1.50 6.39 1.87
C MET A 194 1.77 5.73 3.22
N ASN A 195 1.89 4.42 3.22
CA ASN A 195 2.30 3.59 4.34
C ASN A 195 3.62 2.92 3.99
N ALA A 196 4.73 3.46 4.49
CA ALA A 196 6.09 3.01 4.20
C ALA A 196 6.91 2.92 5.50
N PRO A 197 6.66 1.90 6.33
CA PRO A 197 7.43 1.71 7.56
C PRO A 197 8.89 1.48 7.20
N LYS A 198 9.79 1.99 8.05
CA LYS A 198 11.22 1.78 7.87
C LYS A 198 11.52 0.29 7.70
N GLN A 199 12.20 -0.05 6.62
CA GLN A 199 12.58 -1.42 6.35
C GLN A 199 13.82 -1.82 7.17
N PRO A 200 13.86 -3.03 7.73
CA PRO A 200 15.07 -3.54 8.34
C PRO A 200 16.13 -3.76 7.27
N ASP A 201 17.39 -3.53 7.64
CA ASP A 201 18.52 -3.86 6.78
C ASP A 201 18.46 -5.34 6.37
N GLY A 202 18.69 -5.59 5.07
CA GLY A 202 18.86 -6.95 4.57
C GLY A 202 20.17 -7.61 5.07
N PRO A 203 20.41 -8.88 4.74
CA PRO A 203 21.67 -9.52 5.07
C PRO A 203 22.84 -8.80 4.36
N PRO A 204 24.05 -8.78 4.98
CA PRO A 204 25.22 -8.22 4.33
C PRO A 204 25.55 -8.96 3.03
N VAL A 205 25.73 -8.20 1.95
CA VAL A 205 26.08 -8.73 0.62
C VAL A 205 27.52 -8.43 0.22
N ARG A 206 28.08 -7.29 0.70
CA ARG A 206 29.49 -6.90 0.42
C ARG A 206 30.03 -5.98 1.51
N ASP A 207 31.27 -6.19 1.93
CA ASP A 207 31.99 -5.37 2.92
C ASP A 207 31.20 -5.20 4.23
N GLY A 208 30.42 -6.21 4.62
CA GLY A 208 29.57 -6.16 5.81
C GLY A 208 28.32 -5.27 5.67
N LYS A 209 28.03 -4.76 4.47
CA LYS A 209 26.87 -3.89 4.19
C LYS A 209 25.77 -4.62 3.41
N PRO A 210 24.49 -4.35 3.71
CA PRO A 210 23.36 -4.84 2.92
C PRO A 210 23.28 -4.11 1.57
N TYR A 211 22.49 -4.68 0.65
CA TYR A 211 22.25 -4.12 -0.67
C TYR A 211 21.71 -2.67 -0.60
N SER A 212 20.73 -2.43 0.26
CA SER A 212 20.09 -1.12 0.43
C SER A 212 21.10 0.00 0.72
N GLN A 213 22.08 -0.26 1.60
CA GLN A 213 23.10 0.71 1.96
C GLN A 213 24.12 0.95 0.83
N ILE A 214 24.46 -0.08 0.03
CA ILE A 214 25.41 0.05 -1.08
C ILE A 214 24.76 0.75 -2.27
N ALA A 215 23.51 0.39 -2.56
CA ALA A 215 22.71 0.95 -3.66
C ALA A 215 22.06 2.29 -3.29
N HIS A 216 22.21 2.77 -2.04
CA HIS A 216 21.59 3.99 -1.53
C HIS A 216 20.07 4.03 -1.70
N LEU A 217 19.38 2.90 -1.41
CA LEU A 217 17.93 2.86 -1.45
C LEU A 217 17.33 3.66 -0.29
N ALA A 218 16.17 4.26 -0.54
CA ALA A 218 15.40 4.93 0.51
C ALA A 218 14.81 3.89 1.48
N GLU A 219 15.31 3.86 2.72
CA GLU A 219 14.87 2.93 3.76
C GLU A 219 13.67 3.44 4.56
N ASP A 220 13.39 4.75 4.48
CA ASP A 220 12.27 5.44 5.13
C ASP A 220 11.69 6.55 4.22
N VAL A 221 10.73 7.33 4.73
CA VAL A 221 10.02 8.37 3.97
C VAL A 221 10.75 9.71 3.92
N VAL A 222 11.86 9.89 4.63
CA VAL A 222 12.58 11.18 4.70
C VAL A 222 13.10 11.62 3.32
N PRO A 223 13.74 10.76 2.51
CA PRO A 223 14.17 11.13 1.16
C PRO A 223 13.01 11.58 0.26
N PHE A 224 11.85 10.92 0.33
CA PHE A 224 10.67 11.30 -0.43
C PHE A 224 10.21 12.73 -0.09
N VAL A 225 10.06 13.04 1.20
CA VAL A 225 9.66 14.39 1.66
C VAL A 225 10.68 15.44 1.25
N ALA A 226 11.97 15.14 1.43
CA ALA A 226 13.08 16.04 1.09
C ALA A 226 13.08 16.39 -0.40
N ILE A 227 13.04 15.39 -1.26
CA ILE A 227 13.12 15.55 -2.71
C ILE A 227 11.84 16.17 -3.27
N ALA A 228 10.65 15.76 -2.81
CA ALA A 228 9.39 16.40 -3.22
C ALA A 228 9.38 17.90 -2.88
N GLY A 229 9.83 18.26 -1.68
CA GLY A 229 9.96 19.67 -1.27
C GLY A 229 10.94 20.45 -2.13
N TRP A 230 12.12 19.90 -2.43
CA TRP A 230 13.11 20.52 -3.28
C TRP A 230 12.60 20.66 -4.73
N LEU A 231 12.04 19.62 -5.33
CA LEU A 231 11.46 19.69 -6.68
C LEU A 231 10.42 20.81 -6.80
N ARG A 232 9.55 20.94 -5.81
CA ARG A 232 8.55 22.03 -5.77
C ARG A 232 9.22 23.42 -5.70
N SER A 233 10.27 23.56 -4.89
CA SER A 233 10.99 24.84 -4.78
C SER A 233 11.71 25.24 -6.08
N GLU A 234 12.10 24.24 -6.90
CA GLU A 234 12.70 24.43 -8.22
C GLU A 234 11.67 24.59 -9.36
N GLY A 235 10.37 24.56 -9.03
CA GLY A 235 9.29 24.78 -9.99
C GLY A 235 8.81 23.52 -10.75
N PHE A 236 9.10 22.33 -10.21
CA PHE A 236 8.57 21.07 -10.73
C PHE A 236 7.31 20.66 -9.98
N ALA A 237 6.41 19.95 -10.67
CA ALA A 237 5.20 19.40 -10.06
C ALA A 237 5.52 18.09 -9.33
N ALA A 238 5.81 18.19 -8.04
CA ALA A 238 5.87 17.06 -7.11
C ALA A 238 4.74 17.19 -6.08
N PRO A 239 4.29 16.07 -5.45
CA PRO A 239 3.20 16.11 -4.50
C PRO A 239 3.47 17.03 -3.31
N ASP A 240 2.49 17.83 -2.91
CA ASP A 240 2.54 18.55 -1.63
C ASP A 240 2.39 17.58 -0.46
N ILE A 241 3.12 17.82 0.62
CA ILE A 241 3.05 17.01 1.83
C ILE A 241 1.98 17.62 2.74
N LEU A 242 0.80 17.02 2.76
CA LEU A 242 -0.36 17.46 3.54
C LEU A 242 -0.25 17.04 5.01
N GLY A 243 0.52 15.99 5.30
CA GLY A 243 0.82 15.50 6.63
C GLY A 243 1.93 14.47 6.60
N GLN A 244 2.69 14.37 7.70
CA GLN A 244 3.79 13.42 7.83
C GLN A 244 3.94 12.90 9.25
N ASP A 245 4.25 11.61 9.37
CA ASP A 245 4.76 10.95 10.57
C ASP A 245 6.00 10.15 10.16
N LEU A 246 7.17 10.78 10.35
CA LEU A 246 8.45 10.23 9.88
C LEU A 246 8.89 8.98 10.68
N ASP A 247 8.41 8.83 11.92
CA ASP A 247 8.76 7.69 12.77
C ASP A 247 7.95 6.45 12.40
N GLN A 248 6.67 6.63 12.13
CA GLN A 248 5.83 5.54 11.66
C GLN A 248 5.91 5.32 10.14
N GLY A 249 6.48 6.26 9.38
CA GLY A 249 6.55 6.19 7.93
C GLY A 249 5.20 6.39 7.27
N PHE A 250 4.38 7.33 7.77
CA PHE A 250 3.13 7.75 7.16
C PHE A 250 3.28 9.10 6.48
N LEU A 251 2.82 9.20 5.26
CA LEU A 251 2.68 10.47 4.55
C LEU A 251 1.25 10.59 4.02
N LEU A 252 0.69 11.78 4.15
CA LEU A 252 -0.50 12.20 3.42
C LEU A 252 -0.05 13.20 2.37
N VAL A 253 -0.26 12.90 1.09
CA VAL A 253 0.27 13.71 0.01
C VAL A 253 -0.81 14.10 -0.99
N GLU A 254 -0.57 15.19 -1.73
CA GLU A 254 -1.42 15.65 -2.82
C GLU A 254 -1.61 14.55 -3.86
N ASN A 255 -2.84 14.38 -4.33
CA ASN A 255 -3.15 13.55 -5.48
C ASN A 255 -2.95 14.38 -6.77
N LEU A 256 -1.89 14.11 -7.52
CA LEU A 256 -1.59 14.79 -8.78
C LEU A 256 -2.44 14.33 -9.96
N GLY A 257 -3.24 13.28 -9.77
CA GLY A 257 -4.07 12.68 -10.82
C GLY A 257 -3.77 11.20 -11.04
N THR A 258 -4.37 10.63 -12.06
CA THR A 258 -4.29 9.20 -12.38
C THR A 258 -3.86 8.92 -13.83
N GLU A 259 -3.76 9.96 -14.68
CA GLU A 259 -3.31 9.76 -16.05
C GLU A 259 -1.79 9.62 -16.12
N GLY A 260 -1.32 8.52 -16.73
CA GLY A 260 0.09 8.32 -17.03
C GLY A 260 0.52 8.97 -18.35
N VAL A 261 1.77 8.72 -18.72
CA VAL A 261 2.37 9.23 -19.98
C VAL A 261 2.22 8.27 -21.17
N LEU A 262 1.58 7.12 -20.97
CA LEU A 262 1.24 6.17 -22.02
C LEU A 262 -0.15 6.48 -22.59
N ASP A 263 -0.38 6.08 -23.84
CA ASP A 263 -1.68 6.11 -24.48
C ASP A 263 -2.58 4.93 -24.03
N GLN A 264 -3.79 4.84 -24.59
CA GLN A 264 -4.76 3.80 -24.25
C GLN A 264 -4.31 2.38 -24.66
N ASP A 265 -3.38 2.27 -25.61
CA ASP A 265 -2.77 1.01 -26.07
C ASP A 265 -1.52 0.63 -25.25
N GLY A 266 -1.17 1.42 -24.24
CA GLY A 266 0.04 1.23 -23.41
C GLY A 266 1.34 1.62 -24.13
N LYS A 267 1.25 2.42 -25.21
CA LYS A 267 2.40 2.94 -25.94
C LYS A 267 2.77 4.34 -25.46
N PRO A 268 4.05 4.75 -25.63
CA PRO A 268 4.47 6.11 -25.34
C PRO A 268 3.65 7.15 -26.13
N ASP A 269 2.97 8.06 -25.43
CA ASP A 269 2.34 9.22 -26.07
C ASP A 269 3.41 10.27 -26.43
N PRO A 270 3.59 10.65 -27.70
CA PRO A 270 4.67 11.55 -28.13
C PRO A 270 4.64 12.94 -27.47
N GLU A 271 3.46 13.52 -27.24
CA GLU A 271 3.32 14.81 -26.57
C GLU A 271 3.73 14.72 -25.10
N ARG A 272 3.23 13.71 -24.39
CA ARG A 272 3.51 13.48 -22.96
C ARG A 272 4.97 13.18 -22.71
N TYR A 273 5.57 12.31 -23.56
CA TYR A 273 7.01 12.02 -23.50
C TYR A 273 7.86 13.22 -23.89
N GLY A 274 7.41 14.06 -24.81
CA GLY A 274 8.09 15.32 -25.12
C GLY A 274 8.21 16.21 -23.89
N VAL A 275 7.10 16.41 -23.15
CA VAL A 275 7.11 17.18 -21.88
C VAL A 275 7.95 16.47 -20.81
N ALA A 276 7.95 15.14 -20.76
CA ALA A 276 8.80 14.41 -19.82
C ALA A 276 10.30 14.63 -20.09
N ILE A 277 10.71 14.65 -21.36
CA ILE A 277 12.09 14.95 -21.74
C ILE A 277 12.45 16.40 -21.42
N ASP A 278 11.56 17.37 -21.70
CA ASP A 278 11.76 18.77 -21.36
C ASP A 278 11.90 18.98 -19.85
N CYS A 279 11.08 18.25 -19.07
CA CYS A 279 11.13 18.28 -17.61
C CYS A 279 12.48 17.71 -17.11
N LEU A 280 12.94 16.56 -17.64
CA LEU A 280 14.22 15.97 -17.28
C LEU A 280 15.40 16.88 -17.67
N ALA A 281 15.38 17.49 -18.85
CA ALA A 281 16.40 18.44 -19.27
C ALA A 281 16.44 19.70 -18.37
N ALA A 282 15.26 20.21 -17.98
CA ALA A 282 15.18 21.32 -17.04
C ALA A 282 15.69 20.94 -15.65
N LEU A 283 15.44 19.70 -15.19
CA LEU A 283 15.95 19.18 -13.92
C LEU A 283 17.48 19.09 -13.93
N HIS A 284 18.07 18.57 -15.00
CA HIS A 284 19.53 18.47 -15.15
C HIS A 284 20.23 19.83 -15.25
N ALA A 285 19.51 20.89 -15.56
CA ALA A 285 20.03 22.26 -15.58
C ALA A 285 19.97 22.95 -14.19
N ARG A 286 19.47 22.26 -13.15
CA ARG A 286 19.45 22.80 -11.79
C ARG A 286 20.73 22.46 -11.05
N ASP A 287 21.11 23.36 -10.13
CA ASP A 287 22.16 23.06 -9.16
C ASP A 287 21.75 21.86 -8.28
N LEU A 288 22.73 21.05 -7.89
CA LEU A 288 22.49 19.93 -6.98
C LEU A 288 21.97 20.44 -5.64
N PRO A 289 20.99 19.76 -5.03
CA PRO A 289 20.48 20.14 -3.73
C PRO A 289 21.56 20.02 -2.66
N GLY A 290 21.69 21.05 -1.84
CA GLY A 290 22.43 20.97 -0.58
C GLY A 290 21.71 20.08 0.43
N PRO A 291 22.11 20.11 1.71
CA PRO A 291 21.39 19.41 2.77
C PRO A 291 19.93 19.90 2.87
N LEU A 292 18.97 18.96 2.80
CA LEU A 292 17.54 19.24 2.81
C LEU A 292 16.94 18.97 4.20
N ALA A 293 16.31 19.97 4.81
CA ALA A 293 15.66 19.83 6.11
C ALA A 293 14.27 19.17 5.97
N VAL A 294 13.98 18.16 6.80
CA VAL A 294 12.69 17.48 6.91
C VAL A 294 12.32 17.37 8.38
N GLY A 295 11.49 18.27 8.87
CA GLY A 295 11.22 18.41 10.30
C GLY A 295 12.51 18.71 11.07
N ASP A 296 12.84 17.85 12.02
CA ASP A 296 14.09 17.91 12.81
C ASP A 296 15.24 17.10 12.20
N ARG A 297 15.02 16.47 11.03
CA ARG A 297 16.00 15.65 10.31
C ARG A 297 16.64 16.42 9.17
N LEU A 298 17.84 15.97 8.78
CA LEU A 298 18.58 16.51 7.65
C LEU A 298 18.86 15.38 6.66
N HIS A 299 18.40 15.54 5.43
CA HIS A 299 18.67 14.61 4.35
C HIS A 299 19.79 15.13 3.46
N HIS A 300 20.74 14.27 3.15
CA HIS A 300 21.77 14.48 2.16
C HIS A 300 21.55 13.52 1.01
N VAL A 301 21.38 14.03 -0.21
CA VAL A 301 21.28 13.18 -1.38
C VAL A 301 22.60 12.45 -1.57
N PRO A 302 22.63 11.11 -1.52
CA PRO A 302 23.87 10.37 -1.68
C PRO A 302 24.34 10.44 -3.14
N ALA A 303 25.68 10.42 -3.33
CA ALA A 303 26.23 10.30 -4.67
C ALA A 303 25.88 8.93 -5.27
N TYR A 304 25.46 8.91 -6.53
CA TYR A 304 25.31 7.67 -7.28
C TYR A 304 26.68 7.20 -7.76
N ASP A 305 27.48 6.71 -6.81
CA ASP A 305 28.88 6.38 -6.96
C ASP A 305 29.13 5.09 -7.72
N PRO A 306 30.38 4.80 -8.15
CA PRO A 306 30.69 3.57 -8.87
C PRO A 306 30.33 2.27 -8.13
N ARG A 307 30.24 2.29 -6.77
CA ARG A 307 29.85 1.12 -5.99
C ARG A 307 28.34 0.87 -6.12
N ALA A 308 27.53 1.93 -6.03
CA ALA A 308 26.10 1.85 -6.26
C ALA A 308 25.80 1.40 -7.70
N MET A 309 26.47 1.98 -8.69
CA MET A 309 26.34 1.56 -10.09
C MET A 309 26.72 0.10 -10.28
N GLN A 310 27.85 -0.34 -9.69
CA GLN A 310 28.34 -1.70 -9.85
C GLN A 310 27.40 -2.74 -9.27
N ILE A 311 26.89 -2.54 -8.04
CA ILE A 311 26.02 -3.54 -7.40
C ILE A 311 24.71 -3.72 -8.18
N GLU A 312 24.23 -2.69 -8.85
CA GLU A 312 23.02 -2.77 -9.68
C GLU A 312 23.24 -3.51 -10.99
N VAL A 313 24.34 -3.25 -11.70
CA VAL A 313 24.62 -3.99 -12.94
C VAL A 313 24.94 -5.47 -12.68
N GLU A 314 25.46 -5.81 -11.51
CA GLU A 314 25.70 -7.18 -11.08
C GLU A 314 24.40 -8.00 -10.93
N LEU A 315 23.24 -7.36 -10.71
CA LEU A 315 21.95 -8.07 -10.65
C LEU A 315 21.66 -8.87 -11.93
N LEU A 316 22.16 -8.42 -13.09
CA LEU A 316 22.03 -9.17 -14.33
C LEU A 316 22.71 -10.54 -14.24
N THR A 317 23.97 -10.56 -13.81
CA THR A 317 24.80 -11.78 -13.78
C THR A 317 24.51 -12.65 -12.57
N ASP A 318 24.12 -12.04 -11.45
CA ASP A 318 24.01 -12.74 -10.18
C ASP A 318 22.57 -13.26 -9.93
N TRP A 319 21.56 -12.68 -10.58
CA TRP A 319 20.15 -13.03 -10.41
C TRP A 319 19.41 -13.35 -11.71
N TYR A 320 19.38 -12.41 -12.68
CA TYR A 320 18.54 -12.59 -13.88
C TYR A 320 19.05 -13.72 -14.78
N LEU A 321 20.35 -13.74 -15.12
CA LEU A 321 20.88 -14.77 -15.99
C LEU A 321 20.83 -16.17 -15.36
N PRO A 322 21.18 -16.38 -14.08
CA PRO A 322 20.99 -17.67 -13.41
C PRO A 322 19.53 -18.14 -13.44
N TRP A 323 18.60 -17.24 -13.12
CA TRP A 323 17.16 -17.56 -13.19
C TRP A 323 16.74 -17.94 -14.62
N ARG A 324 17.18 -17.17 -15.62
CA ARG A 324 16.76 -17.38 -17.01
C ARG A 324 17.40 -18.62 -17.64
N ARG A 325 18.64 -18.94 -17.27
CA ARG A 325 19.42 -20.07 -17.84
C ARG A 325 19.24 -21.36 -17.01
N GLY A 326 18.78 -21.28 -15.78
CA GLY A 326 18.74 -22.42 -14.84
C GLY A 326 20.11 -22.84 -14.34
N ALA A 327 21.16 -22.01 -14.51
CA ALA A 327 22.54 -22.27 -14.12
C ALA A 327 23.28 -20.97 -13.81
N SER A 328 24.28 -21.03 -12.95
CA SER A 328 25.15 -19.88 -12.65
C SER A 328 25.91 -19.38 -13.90
N VAL A 329 26.19 -18.08 -13.95
CA VAL A 329 27.04 -17.49 -14.99
C VAL A 329 28.49 -17.91 -14.74
N PRO A 330 29.25 -18.37 -15.76
CA PRO A 330 30.66 -18.66 -15.63
C PRO A 330 31.47 -17.43 -15.15
N ASP A 331 32.46 -17.65 -14.28
CA ASP A 331 33.26 -16.56 -13.72
C ASP A 331 33.94 -15.69 -14.80
N GLU A 332 34.44 -16.30 -15.88
CA GLU A 332 35.04 -15.57 -16.98
C GLU A 332 34.05 -14.64 -17.70
N GLU A 333 32.83 -15.12 -17.96
CA GLU A 333 31.77 -14.32 -18.57
C GLU A 333 31.36 -13.16 -17.63
N ARG A 334 31.21 -13.46 -16.33
CA ARG A 334 30.88 -12.45 -15.32
C ARG A 334 31.98 -11.38 -15.20
N GLN A 335 33.25 -11.77 -15.19
CA GLN A 335 34.36 -10.83 -15.09
C GLN A 335 34.44 -9.93 -16.35
N ALA A 336 34.33 -10.51 -17.56
CA ALA A 336 34.33 -9.76 -18.79
C ALA A 336 33.18 -8.71 -18.82
N TYR A 337 31.98 -9.08 -18.36
CA TYR A 337 30.85 -8.17 -18.24
C TYR A 337 31.16 -7.02 -17.27
N LEU A 338 31.70 -7.29 -16.10
CA LEU A 338 32.02 -6.28 -15.10
C LEU A 338 33.18 -5.34 -15.54
N GLU A 339 34.14 -5.85 -16.30
CA GLU A 339 35.24 -5.04 -16.89
C GLU A 339 34.68 -4.00 -17.88
N LEU A 340 33.72 -4.38 -18.71
CA LEU A 340 33.06 -3.45 -19.64
C LEU A 340 32.35 -2.32 -18.89
N TRP A 341 31.64 -2.66 -17.78
CA TRP A 341 30.97 -1.65 -16.97
C TRP A 341 31.95 -0.74 -16.24
N ARG A 342 33.04 -1.28 -15.68
CA ARG A 342 34.08 -0.45 -15.04
C ARG A 342 34.67 0.57 -16.00
N ALA A 343 35.01 0.13 -17.21
CA ALA A 343 35.52 1.03 -18.25
C ALA A 343 34.49 2.13 -18.62
N LEU A 344 33.17 1.82 -18.55
CA LEU A 344 32.13 2.81 -18.77
C LEU A 344 32.06 3.78 -17.59
N PHE A 345 32.10 3.29 -16.35
CA PHE A 345 32.06 4.14 -15.14
C PHE A 345 33.24 5.12 -15.08
N GLU A 346 34.47 4.66 -15.42
CA GLU A 346 35.64 5.53 -15.54
C GLU A 346 35.43 6.69 -16.53
N ARG A 347 34.73 6.42 -17.64
CA ARG A 347 34.38 7.47 -18.61
C ARG A 347 33.35 8.43 -18.10
N LEU A 348 32.46 8.01 -17.18
CA LEU A 348 31.42 8.85 -16.58
C LEU A 348 31.97 9.74 -15.45
N GLU A 349 33.16 9.45 -14.90
CA GLU A 349 33.76 10.30 -13.83
C GLU A 349 33.96 11.78 -14.24
N SER A 350 34.06 12.05 -15.53
CA SER A 350 34.18 13.41 -16.07
C SER A 350 32.86 14.00 -16.58
N ALA A 351 31.73 13.27 -16.43
CA ALA A 351 30.41 13.75 -16.83
C ALA A 351 29.93 14.86 -15.87
N GLU A 352 29.08 15.74 -16.40
CA GLU A 352 28.40 16.73 -15.59
C GLU A 352 27.44 16.02 -14.60
N GLU A 353 27.51 16.44 -13.33
CA GLU A 353 26.67 15.85 -12.28
C GLU A 353 25.31 16.55 -12.23
N ALA A 354 24.25 15.76 -12.15
CA ALA A 354 22.87 16.21 -11.99
C ALA A 354 22.12 15.31 -10.99
N LEU A 355 20.96 15.77 -10.49
CA LEU A 355 20.10 14.92 -9.68
C LEU A 355 19.60 13.73 -10.48
N VAL A 356 19.83 12.51 -9.98
CA VAL A 356 19.34 11.27 -10.57
C VAL A 356 18.12 10.79 -9.78
N LEU A 357 16.95 10.76 -10.43
CA LEU A 357 15.71 10.24 -9.87
C LEU A 357 15.62 8.70 -9.94
N ARG A 358 16.56 8.04 -10.65
CA ARG A 358 16.66 6.58 -10.84
C ARG A 358 15.47 5.99 -11.61
N ASP A 359 14.29 6.06 -11.04
CA ASP A 359 13.06 5.48 -11.60
C ASP A 359 12.19 6.53 -12.33
N TYR A 360 12.82 7.35 -13.17
CA TYR A 360 12.12 8.32 -14.03
C TYR A 360 11.47 7.62 -15.22
N HIS A 361 10.34 6.97 -14.96
CA HIS A 361 9.61 6.14 -15.94
C HIS A 361 8.09 6.29 -15.80
N SER A 362 7.33 5.73 -16.75
CA SER A 362 5.91 6.02 -16.91
C SER A 362 5.03 5.84 -15.66
N PRO A 363 5.21 4.82 -14.80
CA PRO A 363 4.41 4.69 -13.58
C PRO A 363 4.59 5.83 -12.57
N ASN A 364 5.77 6.49 -12.57
CA ASN A 364 6.11 7.56 -11.64
C ASN A 364 5.88 8.95 -12.23
N LEU A 365 5.29 9.04 -13.43
CA LEU A 365 5.02 10.28 -14.14
C LEU A 365 3.52 10.46 -14.37
N ILE A 366 2.94 11.50 -13.80
CA ILE A 366 1.50 11.78 -13.89
C ILE A 366 1.25 12.91 -14.88
N TRP A 367 0.45 12.62 -15.91
CA TRP A 367 0.03 13.61 -16.87
C TRP A 367 -1.08 14.51 -16.29
N ARG A 368 -0.90 15.83 -16.41
CA ARG A 368 -1.79 16.86 -15.86
C ARG A 368 -2.27 17.79 -16.98
N PRO A 369 -3.27 17.38 -17.79
CA PRO A 369 -3.66 18.06 -19.02
C PRO A 369 -4.12 19.50 -18.83
N GLN A 370 -4.61 19.86 -17.63
CA GLN A 370 -5.12 21.20 -17.31
C GLN A 370 -4.03 22.20 -16.90
N LYS A 371 -2.77 21.73 -16.78
CA LYS A 371 -1.62 22.54 -16.40
C LYS A 371 -0.85 23.00 -17.64
N ILE A 372 0.11 23.89 -17.46
CA ILE A 372 0.95 24.45 -18.54
C ILE A 372 2.44 24.25 -18.25
N GLY A 373 3.25 24.25 -19.30
CA GLY A 373 4.71 24.10 -19.16
C GLY A 373 5.10 22.81 -18.45
N LEU A 374 6.08 22.88 -17.55
CA LEU A 374 6.58 21.73 -16.78
C LEU A 374 5.54 21.20 -15.77
N ASP A 375 4.60 22.01 -15.31
CA ASP A 375 3.51 21.60 -14.43
C ASP A 375 2.56 20.56 -15.05
N ARG A 376 2.65 20.34 -16.37
CA ARG A 376 1.91 19.28 -17.06
C ARG A 376 2.38 17.87 -16.69
N LEU A 377 3.55 17.75 -16.07
CA LEU A 377 4.11 16.48 -15.66
C LEU A 377 4.34 16.47 -14.15
N GLY A 378 3.59 15.64 -13.44
CA GLY A 378 3.82 15.35 -12.01
C GLY A 378 4.85 14.24 -11.83
N ILE A 379 5.80 14.43 -10.92
CA ILE A 379 6.83 13.47 -10.52
C ILE A 379 6.47 12.97 -9.14
N ILE A 380 6.17 11.67 -8.98
CA ILE A 380 5.60 11.11 -7.74
C ILE A 380 6.55 10.18 -6.96
N ASP A 381 7.73 9.83 -7.48
CA ASP A 381 8.76 9.07 -6.77
C ASP A 381 10.18 9.43 -7.26
#